data_c400a32c464718ee8bdbb4a87b9eece2
#
_entry.id   c400a32c464718ee8bdbb4a87b9eece2
#
_cell.length_a   1.000
_cell.length_b   1.000
_cell.length_c   1.000
_cell.angle_alpha   90.00
_cell.angle_beta   90.00
_cell.angle_gamma   90.00
#
_symmetry.space_group_name_H-M   'P 1'
#
loop_
_entity.id
_entity.type
_entity.pdbx_description
1 polymer ?
#
loop_
_entity_poly.entity_id
_entity_poly.type
_entity_poly.pdbx_seq_one_letter_code
_entity_poly.pdbx_strand_id
1 'polypeptide(L)'
;MSRWFKIALATVVFGLSGIVLCCFVLSRPCSSGQAVFRPGADLRELQSLADLGEVIDRWRDVPVRANGIHYNRSHGRHVGPDGYYYGRQWQCVEYVKRFYYDSLDHAFPDGMGHAKTFFDPGIAHGALNPKRGLLQFTNGSGESPRLDDLLVWTQGNYGHVAIVSKVGEGFMEVVQQNVKEGSRKRLNLGDAKEGYRISGWGDPAGFLRRSE
;
A
#
# COMPACT_ATOMS: atom_id res chain seq x y z
N MET A 1 -13.47 -1.51 -56.05
CA MET A 1 -13.87 -2.79 -56.66
C MET A 1 -14.31 -3.74 -55.59
N SER A 2 -15.58 -4.05 -55.56
CA SER A 2 -16.30 -4.88 -54.62
C SER A 2 -16.06 -6.37 -54.83
N ARG A 3 -16.00 -7.18 -53.75
CA ARG A 3 -16.40 -8.56 -53.82
C ARG A 3 -17.04 -9.00 -52.49
N TRP A 4 -18.32 -9.12 -52.57
CA TRP A 4 -19.22 -9.86 -51.67
C TRP A 4 -18.97 -11.36 -51.81
N PHE A 5 -18.98 -12.13 -50.70
CA PHE A 5 -19.27 -13.55 -50.75
C PHE A 5 -20.33 -13.94 -49.71
N LYS A 6 -21.25 -14.70 -50.22
CA LYS A 6 -22.57 -15.03 -49.73
C LYS A 6 -22.56 -16.09 -48.63
N ILE A 7 -23.54 -15.93 -47.76
CA ILE A 7 -24.02 -16.89 -46.77
C ILE A 7 -24.59 -18.14 -47.50
N ALA A 8 -24.26 -19.33 -46.99
CA ALA A 8 -24.98 -20.54 -47.29
C ALA A 8 -25.50 -21.18 -46.00
N LEU A 9 -26.81 -21.15 -45.86
CA LEU A 9 -27.60 -21.80 -44.82
C LEU A 9 -27.80 -23.25 -45.25
N ALA A 10 -27.40 -24.24 -44.46
CA ALA A 10 -27.77 -25.64 -44.67
C ALA A 10 -28.47 -26.14 -43.41
N THR A 11 -29.79 -26.26 -43.53
CA THR A 11 -30.67 -26.95 -42.60
C THR A 11 -30.64 -28.44 -42.91
N VAL A 12 -30.31 -29.30 -41.97
CA VAL A 12 -30.60 -30.74 -42.01
C VAL A 12 -31.28 -31.15 -40.71
N VAL A 13 -32.53 -31.54 -40.85
CA VAL A 13 -33.36 -32.20 -39.84
C VAL A 13 -33.32 -33.70 -40.10
N PHE A 14 -33.06 -34.53 -39.10
CA PHE A 14 -33.48 -35.92 -38.85
C PHE A 14 -32.77 -36.33 -37.55
N GLY A 15 -33.35 -36.83 -36.51
CA GLY A 15 -34.42 -37.75 -36.25
C GLY A 15 -33.97 -38.62 -35.06
N LEU A 16 -34.70 -38.56 -33.97
CA LEU A 16 -34.91 -39.49 -32.85
C LEU A 16 -33.97 -40.71 -32.66
N SER A 17 -33.28 -40.75 -31.54
CA SER A 17 -33.33 -41.82 -30.53
C SER A 17 -32.07 -41.87 -29.66
N GLY A 18 -32.22 -41.64 -28.38
CA GLY A 18 -31.62 -42.49 -27.34
C GLY A 18 -30.24 -42.10 -26.80
N ILE A 19 -30.29 -41.94 -25.53
CA ILE A 19 -29.21 -41.93 -24.53
C ILE A 19 -28.69 -40.57 -24.17
N VAL A 20 -29.36 -39.98 -23.19
CA VAL A 20 -28.83 -38.88 -22.37
C VAL A 20 -27.76 -39.45 -21.44
N LEU A 21 -26.50 -39.34 -21.84
CA LEU A 21 -25.38 -39.56 -20.94
C LEU A 21 -25.10 -38.20 -20.27
N CYS A 22 -25.66 -38.02 -19.08
CA CYS A 22 -25.48 -36.86 -18.24
C CYS A 22 -24.04 -36.85 -17.71
N CYS A 23 -23.11 -36.27 -18.47
CA CYS A 23 -21.81 -35.90 -17.93
C CYS A 23 -22.00 -34.73 -16.95
N PHE A 24 -22.16 -35.03 -15.67
CA PHE A 24 -21.98 -34.09 -14.60
C PHE A 24 -20.50 -33.67 -14.59
N VAL A 25 -20.18 -32.65 -15.36
CA VAL A 25 -18.99 -31.86 -15.12
C VAL A 25 -19.26 -31.07 -13.81
N LEU A 26 -18.72 -31.60 -12.73
CA LEU A 26 -18.60 -30.86 -11.47
C LEU A 26 -17.69 -29.65 -11.72
N SER A 27 -18.26 -28.59 -12.27
CA SER A 27 -17.69 -27.26 -12.20
C SER A 27 -17.68 -26.87 -10.73
N ARG A 28 -16.50 -27.02 -10.08
CA ARG A 28 -16.25 -26.39 -8.80
C ARG A 28 -16.49 -24.90 -9.01
N PRO A 29 -17.33 -24.23 -8.20
CA PRO A 29 -17.41 -22.80 -8.25
C PRO A 29 -16.03 -22.28 -7.88
N CYS A 30 -15.40 -21.59 -8.81
CA CYS A 30 -14.26 -20.73 -8.50
C CYS A 30 -14.80 -19.68 -7.52
N SER A 31 -14.48 -19.86 -6.25
CA SER A 31 -14.79 -18.89 -5.20
C SER A 31 -13.99 -17.64 -5.52
N SER A 32 -14.55 -16.77 -6.36
CA SER A 32 -14.16 -15.37 -6.40
C SER A 32 -14.56 -14.79 -5.07
N GLY A 33 -13.61 -14.76 -4.12
CA GLY A 33 -13.77 -14.07 -2.85
C GLY A 33 -13.97 -12.59 -3.09
N GLN A 34 -15.20 -12.22 -3.46
CA GLN A 34 -15.63 -10.84 -3.33
C GLN A 34 -15.72 -10.57 -1.84
N ALA A 35 -14.79 -9.75 -1.33
CA ALA A 35 -14.89 -9.22 0.01
C ALA A 35 -16.26 -8.53 0.13
N VAL A 36 -17.16 -9.15 0.89
CA VAL A 36 -18.48 -8.59 1.18
C VAL A 36 -18.23 -7.37 2.04
N PHE A 37 -18.30 -6.19 1.42
CA PHE A 37 -18.26 -4.92 2.12
C PHE A 37 -19.44 -4.88 3.09
N ARG A 38 -19.17 -5.07 4.38
CA ARG A 38 -20.15 -4.87 5.46
C ARG A 38 -20.09 -3.39 5.85
N PRO A 39 -21.15 -2.59 5.58
CA PRO A 39 -21.22 -1.22 6.07
C PRO A 39 -21.14 -1.23 7.60
N GLY A 40 -20.10 -0.59 8.16
CA GLY A 40 -19.89 -0.51 9.61
C GLY A 40 -18.86 -1.48 10.20
N ALA A 41 -18.21 -2.35 9.41
CA ALA A 41 -17.07 -3.12 9.91
C ALA A 41 -15.89 -2.18 10.19
N ASP A 42 -15.32 -2.28 11.40
CA ASP A 42 -14.09 -1.55 11.74
C ASP A 42 -12.96 -2.05 10.82
N LEU A 43 -12.20 -1.13 10.20
CA LEU A 43 -11.03 -1.45 9.36
C LEU A 43 -10.02 -2.35 10.08
N ARG A 44 -10.00 -2.32 11.41
CA ARG A 44 -9.20 -3.21 12.27
C ARG A 44 -9.64 -4.67 12.18
N GLU A 45 -10.96 -4.90 12.14
CA GLU A 45 -11.53 -6.24 12.05
C GLU A 45 -11.29 -6.84 10.66
N LEU A 46 -11.47 -6.04 9.60
CA LEU A 46 -11.18 -6.47 8.24
C LEU A 46 -9.72 -6.88 8.05
N GLN A 47 -8.78 -6.13 8.62
CA GLN A 47 -7.35 -6.44 8.50
C GLN A 47 -6.96 -7.69 9.29
N SER A 48 -7.62 -7.99 10.42
CA SER A 48 -7.35 -9.18 11.23
C SER A 48 -7.87 -10.47 10.58
N LEU A 49 -8.85 -10.34 9.66
CA LEU A 49 -9.47 -11.46 8.94
C LEU A 49 -8.93 -11.64 7.53
N ALA A 50 -8.17 -10.67 7.02
CA ALA A 50 -7.66 -10.72 5.65
C ALA A 50 -6.54 -11.76 5.51
N ASP A 51 -6.59 -12.52 4.42
CA ASP A 51 -5.56 -13.47 4.07
C ASP A 51 -4.23 -12.78 3.72
N LEU A 52 -3.14 -13.48 3.94
CA LEU A 52 -1.80 -12.98 3.64
C LEU A 52 -1.69 -12.53 2.18
N GLY A 53 -1.33 -11.27 1.97
CA GLY A 53 -1.17 -10.67 0.64
C GLY A 53 -2.46 -10.14 0.02
N GLU A 54 -3.60 -10.33 0.67
CA GLU A 54 -4.86 -9.73 0.23
C GLU A 54 -4.77 -8.20 0.19
N VAL A 55 -5.40 -7.58 -0.81
CA VAL A 55 -5.45 -6.11 -0.94
C VAL A 55 -6.53 -5.59 0.00
N ILE A 56 -6.13 -4.83 1.01
CA ILE A 56 -7.02 -4.27 2.04
C ILE A 56 -7.29 -2.77 1.86
N ASP A 57 -6.47 -2.08 1.07
CA ASP A 57 -6.60 -0.65 0.77
C ASP A 57 -5.77 -0.30 -0.47
N ARG A 58 -5.87 0.95 -0.96
CA ARG A 58 -5.03 1.51 -2.04
C ARG A 58 -4.78 2.99 -1.80
N TRP A 59 -3.60 3.45 -2.21
CA TRP A 59 -3.29 4.86 -2.32
C TRP A 59 -2.57 5.10 -3.65
N ARG A 60 -3.09 6.03 -4.49
CA ARG A 60 -2.60 6.28 -5.86
C ARG A 60 -2.36 4.97 -6.64
N ASP A 61 -3.36 4.10 -6.65
CA ASP A 61 -3.34 2.76 -7.30
C ASP A 61 -2.35 1.75 -6.72
N VAL A 62 -1.49 2.14 -5.78
CA VAL A 62 -0.59 1.21 -5.08
C VAL A 62 -1.34 0.47 -3.98
N PRO A 63 -1.46 -0.87 -4.06
CA PRO A 63 -2.23 -1.63 -3.09
C PRO A 63 -1.53 -1.71 -1.73
N VAL A 64 -2.28 -1.57 -0.65
CA VAL A 64 -1.89 -1.98 0.71
C VAL A 64 -2.28 -3.44 0.88
N ARG A 65 -1.36 -4.27 1.36
CA ARG A 65 -1.57 -5.71 1.49
C ARG A 65 -1.57 -6.16 2.94
N ALA A 66 -2.46 -7.10 3.26
CA ALA A 66 -2.49 -7.72 4.57
C ALA A 66 -1.22 -8.54 4.84
N ASN A 67 -0.66 -8.41 6.03
CA ASN A 67 0.45 -9.23 6.50
C ASN A 67 -0.04 -10.44 7.33
N GLY A 68 -1.32 -10.76 7.26
CA GLY A 68 -1.96 -11.83 8.02
C GLY A 68 -1.97 -11.55 9.53
N ILE A 69 -2.37 -12.55 10.30
CA ILE A 69 -2.48 -12.45 11.78
C ILE A 69 -1.12 -12.28 12.48
N HIS A 70 -0.02 -12.55 11.79
CA HIS A 70 1.34 -12.43 12.29
C HIS A 70 2.07 -11.25 11.65
N TYR A 71 1.53 -10.04 11.84
CA TYR A 71 2.04 -8.79 11.23
C TYR A 71 3.55 -8.52 11.45
N ASN A 72 4.16 -9.11 12.47
CA ASN A 72 5.59 -8.97 12.76
C ASN A 72 6.49 -9.97 11.98
N ARG A 73 5.91 -10.88 11.20
CA ARG A 73 6.66 -11.85 10.38
C ARG A 73 6.90 -11.33 8.98
N SER A 74 8.01 -11.79 8.38
CA SER A 74 8.32 -11.59 6.97
C SER A 74 7.94 -12.83 6.18
N HIS A 75 7.33 -12.63 5.01
CA HIS A 75 6.83 -13.70 4.13
C HIS A 75 7.62 -13.79 2.82
N GLY A 76 8.91 -13.54 2.87
CA GLY A 76 9.78 -13.58 1.71
C GLY A 76 10.18 -12.20 1.18
N ARG A 77 10.80 -12.18 0.01
CA ARG A 77 11.26 -10.97 -0.68
C ARG A 77 10.21 -10.55 -1.71
N HIS A 78 9.97 -9.25 -1.83
CA HIS A 78 9.19 -8.67 -2.91
C HIS A 78 10.10 -7.93 -3.87
N VAL A 79 10.08 -8.36 -5.13
CA VAL A 79 10.89 -7.81 -6.22
C VAL A 79 9.94 -7.45 -7.36
N GLY A 80 10.09 -6.28 -7.92
CA GLY A 80 9.35 -5.82 -9.08
C GLY A 80 9.71 -6.58 -10.37
N PRO A 81 8.93 -6.42 -11.44
CA PRO A 81 9.17 -7.07 -12.73
C PRO A 81 10.55 -6.73 -13.34
N ASP A 82 11.07 -5.57 -13.05
CA ASP A 82 12.36 -5.04 -13.49
C ASP A 82 13.53 -5.37 -12.56
N GLY A 83 13.28 -6.13 -11.47
CA GLY A 83 14.27 -6.53 -10.51
C GLY A 83 14.43 -5.57 -9.32
N TYR A 84 13.71 -4.44 -9.26
CA TYR A 84 13.79 -3.54 -8.12
C TYR A 84 13.29 -4.21 -6.83
N TYR A 85 14.10 -4.22 -5.79
CA TYR A 85 13.77 -4.84 -4.51
C TYR A 85 12.95 -3.87 -3.64
N TYR A 86 11.64 -4.11 -3.52
CA TYR A 86 10.77 -3.33 -2.65
C TYR A 86 11.01 -3.59 -1.16
N GLY A 87 11.26 -4.82 -0.77
CA GLY A 87 11.44 -5.17 0.64
C GLY A 87 11.00 -6.58 0.98
N ARG A 88 10.70 -6.80 2.25
CA ARG A 88 10.12 -8.06 2.73
C ARG A 88 8.60 -7.97 2.74
N GLN A 89 7.95 -8.98 2.16
CA GLN A 89 6.49 -9.12 2.13
C GLN A 89 5.95 -9.29 3.56
N TRP A 90 4.94 -8.65 4.01
CA TRP A 90 4.28 -7.40 3.55
C TRP A 90 4.54 -6.36 4.63
N GLN A 91 5.79 -5.94 4.74
CA GLN A 91 6.26 -5.02 5.78
C GLN A 91 5.99 -3.56 5.40
N CYS A 92 5.99 -2.66 6.38
CA CYS A 92 5.79 -1.22 6.15
C CYS A 92 6.84 -0.62 5.20
N VAL A 93 8.10 -1.05 5.30
CA VAL A 93 9.19 -0.60 4.39
C VAL A 93 8.93 -1.06 2.95
N GLU A 94 8.44 -2.27 2.75
CA GLU A 94 8.08 -2.78 1.42
C GLU A 94 7.02 -1.89 0.76
N TYR A 95 5.97 -1.55 1.51
CA TYR A 95 4.88 -0.72 1.01
C TYR A 95 5.37 0.68 0.58
N VAL A 96 6.11 1.37 1.44
CA VAL A 96 6.56 2.73 1.11
C VAL A 96 7.56 2.75 -0.04
N LYS A 97 8.43 1.74 -0.15
CA LYS A 97 9.35 1.62 -1.28
C LYS A 97 8.61 1.36 -2.59
N ARG A 98 7.62 0.46 -2.58
CA ARG A 98 6.78 0.19 -3.73
C ARG A 98 5.96 1.42 -4.12
N PHE A 99 5.39 2.13 -3.15
CA PHE A 99 4.67 3.37 -3.40
C PHE A 99 5.55 4.43 -4.08
N TYR A 100 6.74 4.68 -3.55
CA TYR A 100 7.66 5.67 -4.13
C TYR A 100 8.14 5.26 -5.51
N TYR A 101 8.42 3.99 -5.73
CA TYR A 101 8.89 3.48 -7.01
C TYR A 101 7.78 3.49 -8.07
N ASP A 102 6.64 2.87 -7.78
CA ASP A 102 5.56 2.64 -8.76
C ASP A 102 4.75 3.92 -9.05
N SER A 103 4.58 4.80 -8.05
CA SER A 103 3.70 5.96 -8.16
C SER A 103 4.43 7.29 -8.33
N LEU A 104 5.66 7.38 -7.85
CA LEU A 104 6.43 8.64 -7.83
C LEU A 104 7.74 8.56 -8.64
N ASP A 105 8.00 7.45 -9.32
CA ASP A 105 9.24 7.21 -10.09
C ASP A 105 10.51 7.51 -9.27
N HIS A 106 10.51 7.08 -8.00
CA HIS A 106 11.60 7.32 -7.07
C HIS A 106 12.18 6.01 -6.54
N ALA A 107 13.35 5.63 -7.02
CA ALA A 107 14.16 4.55 -6.47
C ALA A 107 15.00 5.09 -5.30
N PHE A 108 14.90 4.45 -4.13
CA PHE A 108 15.76 4.83 -2.99
C PHE A 108 17.22 4.45 -3.28
N PRO A 109 18.20 5.38 -3.19
CA PRO A 109 19.62 5.09 -3.38
C PRO A 109 20.11 3.97 -2.44
N ASP A 110 19.69 4.00 -1.19
CA ASP A 110 19.83 2.91 -0.22
C ASP A 110 18.47 2.60 0.40
N GLY A 111 17.81 1.59 -0.13
CA GLY A 111 16.50 1.14 0.35
C GLY A 111 16.57 0.08 1.45
N MET A 112 17.75 -0.19 2.02
CA MET A 112 17.95 -1.24 3.02
C MET A 112 17.73 -0.73 4.44
N GLY A 113 17.58 -1.68 5.37
CA GLY A 113 17.43 -1.43 6.79
C GLY A 113 16.00 -1.49 7.30
N HIS A 114 15.85 -1.16 8.58
CA HIS A 114 14.56 -1.06 9.25
C HIS A 114 13.92 0.31 9.04
N ALA A 115 12.63 0.42 9.27
CA ALA A 115 11.89 1.68 9.13
C ALA A 115 12.55 2.85 9.86
N LYS A 116 13.01 2.65 11.10
CA LYS A 116 13.69 3.69 11.88
C LYS A 116 14.94 4.28 11.24
N THR A 117 15.62 3.53 10.35
CA THR A 117 16.83 4.01 9.67
C THR A 117 16.52 4.91 8.46
N PHE A 118 15.24 5.12 8.15
CA PHE A 118 14.84 6.07 7.12
C PHE A 118 15.03 7.51 7.57
N PHE A 119 14.99 7.79 8.86
CA PHE A 119 15.32 9.08 9.45
C PHE A 119 16.72 9.05 10.08
N ASP A 120 17.56 10.00 9.75
CA ASP A 120 18.91 10.15 10.30
C ASP A 120 18.96 11.44 11.15
N PRO A 121 19.07 11.35 12.50
CA PRO A 121 19.09 12.53 13.36
C PRO A 121 20.32 13.42 13.15
N GLY A 122 21.35 12.95 12.45
CA GLY A 122 22.52 13.73 12.08
C GLY A 122 22.31 14.65 10.87
N ILE A 123 21.16 14.51 10.16
CA ILE A 123 20.84 15.36 9.00
C ILE A 123 20.01 16.56 9.46
N ALA A 124 20.44 17.75 9.06
CA ALA A 124 19.76 18.99 9.41
C ALA A 124 18.33 19.04 8.82
N HIS A 125 17.43 19.75 9.50
CA HIS A 125 16.07 20.01 9.03
C HIS A 125 16.10 20.64 7.64
N GLY A 126 15.32 20.09 6.70
CA GLY A 126 15.23 20.50 5.30
C GLY A 126 16.40 20.07 4.41
N ALA A 127 17.43 19.42 4.96
CA ALA A 127 18.57 18.96 4.17
C ALA A 127 18.29 17.60 3.47
N LEU A 128 19.05 17.32 2.41
CA LEU A 128 18.98 16.06 1.68
C LEU A 128 19.46 14.89 2.56
N ASN A 129 18.64 13.86 2.67
CA ASN A 129 19.03 12.55 3.16
C ASN A 129 19.58 11.72 1.98
N PRO A 130 20.91 11.57 1.84
CA PRO A 130 21.50 10.97 0.66
C PRO A 130 21.19 9.48 0.52
N LYS A 131 20.92 8.79 1.64
CA LYS A 131 20.52 7.37 1.61
C LYS A 131 19.12 7.19 1.05
N ARG A 132 18.28 8.20 1.16
CA ARG A 132 16.88 8.13 0.70
C ARG A 132 16.62 8.92 -0.57
N GLY A 133 17.52 9.86 -0.94
CA GLY A 133 17.34 10.78 -2.05
C GLY A 133 16.17 11.75 -1.84
N LEU A 134 15.86 12.06 -0.58
CA LEU A 134 14.71 12.86 -0.14
C LEU A 134 15.17 13.95 0.83
N LEU A 135 14.49 15.08 0.83
CA LEU A 135 14.66 16.10 1.87
C LEU A 135 14.09 15.62 3.18
N GLN A 136 14.79 15.84 4.29
CA GLN A 136 14.40 15.39 5.62
C GLN A 136 13.94 16.54 6.50
N PHE A 137 12.75 16.41 7.07
CA PHE A 137 12.14 17.41 7.95
C PHE A 137 11.91 16.85 9.34
N THR A 138 12.38 17.55 10.36
CA THR A 138 12.16 17.16 11.76
C THR A 138 10.75 17.52 12.21
N ASN A 139 10.09 16.65 12.95
CA ASN A 139 8.75 16.88 13.46
C ASN A 139 8.70 18.12 14.39
N GLY A 140 7.75 19.00 14.17
CA GLY A 140 7.56 20.21 14.97
C GLY A 140 8.60 21.31 14.73
N SER A 141 9.26 21.32 13.57
CA SER A 141 10.31 22.29 13.22
C SER A 141 9.88 23.34 12.19
N GLY A 142 8.58 23.59 12.05
CA GLY A 142 8.04 24.70 11.24
C GLY A 142 7.65 24.34 9.81
N GLU A 143 7.92 23.12 9.34
CA GLU A 143 7.50 22.68 8.01
C GLU A 143 6.24 21.81 8.12
N SER A 144 5.19 22.19 7.35
CA SER A 144 3.95 21.41 7.27
C SER A 144 4.12 20.17 6.41
N PRO A 145 3.62 19.00 6.84
CA PRO A 145 3.59 17.82 5.99
C PRO A 145 2.71 18.05 4.76
N ARG A 146 3.03 17.36 3.66
CA ARG A 146 2.26 17.39 2.40
C ARG A 146 1.85 15.97 1.99
N LEU A 147 0.95 15.88 1.03
CA LEU A 147 0.59 14.58 0.43
C LEU A 147 1.85 13.87 -0.09
N ASP A 148 1.88 12.56 0.09
CA ASP A 148 2.95 11.67 -0.33
C ASP A 148 4.27 11.80 0.46
N ASP A 149 4.37 12.66 1.46
CA ASP A 149 5.50 12.64 2.38
C ASP A 149 5.58 11.27 3.08
N LEU A 150 6.81 10.80 3.27
CA LEU A 150 7.13 9.58 4.00
C LEU A 150 7.31 9.91 5.48
N LEU A 151 6.34 9.58 6.31
CA LEU A 151 6.41 9.78 7.76
C LEU A 151 7.20 8.64 8.43
N VAL A 152 8.07 8.97 9.40
CA VAL A 152 8.99 8.02 10.03
C VAL A 152 8.88 8.06 11.54
N TRP A 153 8.61 6.90 12.16
CA TRP A 153 8.74 6.65 13.59
C TRP A 153 10.01 5.86 13.87
N THR A 154 10.79 6.30 14.84
CA THR A 154 12.08 5.67 15.19
C THR A 154 12.00 4.83 16.47
N GLN A 155 10.87 4.85 17.17
CA GLN A 155 10.66 4.13 18.42
C GLN A 155 10.59 2.62 18.18
N GLY A 156 10.94 1.86 19.22
CA GLY A 156 10.92 0.40 19.21
C GLY A 156 12.09 -0.21 18.43
N ASN A 157 12.00 -1.52 18.22
CA ASN A 157 13.11 -2.28 17.62
C ASN A 157 13.32 -1.95 16.15
N TYR A 158 12.23 -1.74 15.40
CA TYR A 158 12.25 -1.60 13.95
C TYR A 158 11.79 -0.21 13.47
N GLY A 159 11.06 0.54 14.31
CA GLY A 159 10.36 1.75 13.90
C GLY A 159 9.15 1.46 13.01
N HIS A 160 8.61 2.52 12.41
CA HIS A 160 7.51 2.42 11.46
C HIS A 160 7.63 3.50 10.39
N VAL A 161 7.03 3.25 9.21
CA VAL A 161 6.93 4.21 8.11
C VAL A 161 5.54 4.16 7.48
N ALA A 162 5.06 5.33 7.06
CA ALA A 162 3.75 5.48 6.42
C ALA A 162 3.77 6.64 5.42
N ILE A 163 2.78 6.69 4.51
CA ILE A 163 2.64 7.75 3.51
C ILE A 163 1.53 8.70 3.94
N VAL A 164 1.76 10.01 3.85
CA VAL A 164 0.74 11.03 4.10
C VAL A 164 -0.30 10.99 2.98
N SER A 165 -1.55 10.69 3.33
CA SER A 165 -2.66 10.58 2.38
C SER A 165 -3.65 11.74 2.46
N LYS A 166 -3.63 12.50 3.55
CA LYS A 166 -4.47 13.69 3.72
C LYS A 166 -3.84 14.66 4.71
N VAL A 167 -3.98 15.94 4.43
CA VAL A 167 -3.65 17.04 5.37
C VAL A 167 -4.86 17.95 5.46
N GLY A 168 -5.27 18.30 6.68
CA GLY A 168 -6.37 19.19 6.99
C GLY A 168 -6.07 20.05 8.19
N GLU A 169 -7.01 20.93 8.55
CA GLU A 169 -6.87 21.78 9.72
C GLU A 169 -6.92 20.93 11.00
N GLY A 170 -5.86 20.98 11.80
CA GLY A 170 -5.73 20.23 13.05
C GLY A 170 -5.51 18.74 12.90
N PHE A 171 -5.39 18.20 11.69
CA PHE A 171 -5.18 16.77 11.49
C PHE A 171 -4.44 16.43 10.21
N MET A 172 -3.90 15.22 10.19
CA MET A 172 -3.47 14.53 8.97
C MET A 172 -3.88 13.07 8.99
N GLU A 173 -3.85 12.41 7.83
CA GLU A 173 -4.05 10.98 7.71
C GLU A 173 -2.87 10.36 6.99
N VAL A 174 -2.49 9.17 7.43
CA VAL A 174 -1.50 8.35 6.73
C VAL A 174 -2.12 7.05 6.24
N VAL A 175 -1.58 6.55 5.15
CA VAL A 175 -1.79 5.18 4.68
C VAL A 175 -0.54 4.36 4.98
N GLN A 176 -0.75 3.14 5.47
CA GLN A 176 0.30 2.32 6.04
C GLN A 176 0.03 0.83 5.85
N GLN A 177 1.07 0.02 6.00
CA GLN A 177 1.00 -1.43 5.92
C GLN A 177 1.65 -2.05 7.15
N ASN A 178 1.25 -3.27 7.49
CA ASN A 178 1.84 -4.05 8.57
C ASN A 178 1.64 -3.45 9.97
N VAL A 179 0.44 -3.00 10.24
CA VAL A 179 0.01 -2.53 11.56
C VAL A 179 -1.32 -3.20 11.95
N LYS A 180 -1.53 -3.33 13.24
CA LYS A 180 -2.72 -3.96 13.80
C LYS A 180 -3.96 -3.04 13.72
N GLU A 181 -3.73 -1.72 13.71
CA GLU A 181 -4.76 -0.70 13.80
C GLU A 181 -5.44 -0.34 12.47
N GLY A 182 -5.08 -1.02 11.37
CA GLY A 182 -5.63 -0.77 10.05
C GLY A 182 -4.72 0.02 9.12
N SER A 183 -5.11 0.05 7.84
CA SER A 183 -4.34 0.69 6.76
C SER A 183 -4.35 2.21 6.81
N ARG A 184 -5.32 2.82 7.50
CA ARG A 184 -5.45 4.27 7.66
C ARG A 184 -5.33 4.67 9.11
N LYS A 185 -4.60 5.76 9.36
CA LYS A 185 -4.46 6.34 10.68
C LYS A 185 -4.58 7.86 10.62
N ARG A 186 -5.51 8.40 11.38
CA ARG A 186 -5.61 9.84 11.61
C ARG A 186 -4.70 10.23 12.77
N LEU A 187 -3.94 11.32 12.57
CA LEU A 187 -3.00 11.92 13.51
C LEU A 187 -3.40 13.37 13.75
N ASN A 188 -2.99 13.92 14.88
CA ASN A 188 -3.12 15.35 15.15
C ASN A 188 -1.99 16.09 14.45
N LEU A 189 -2.30 17.28 13.92
CA LEU A 189 -1.35 18.20 13.31
C LEU A 189 -1.51 19.55 13.98
N GLY A 190 -0.50 20.01 14.70
CA GLY A 190 -0.43 21.35 15.26
C GLY A 190 -0.42 22.43 14.16
N ASP A 191 -0.75 23.64 14.52
CA ASP A 191 -0.69 24.80 13.61
C ASP A 191 0.76 25.35 13.46
N ALA A 192 0.90 26.45 12.73
CA ALA A 192 2.20 27.09 12.51
C ALA A 192 2.87 27.56 13.81
N LYS A 193 2.10 27.93 14.86
CA LYS A 193 2.63 28.33 16.16
C LYS A 193 3.22 27.15 16.91
N GLU A 194 2.69 25.96 16.69
CA GLU A 194 3.18 24.70 17.23
C GLU A 194 4.22 24.03 16.32
N GLY A 195 4.68 24.71 15.27
CA GLY A 195 5.65 24.21 14.30
C GLY A 195 5.15 23.03 13.48
N TYR A 196 3.84 22.91 13.27
CA TYR A 196 3.20 21.79 12.58
C TYR A 196 3.54 20.42 13.21
N ARG A 197 3.54 20.37 14.54
CA ARG A 197 3.86 19.15 15.28
C ARG A 197 2.84 18.05 15.03
N ILE A 198 3.33 16.87 14.63
CA ILE A 198 2.53 15.66 14.40
C ILE A 198 2.54 14.83 15.68
N SER A 199 1.35 14.39 16.14
CA SER A 199 1.18 13.60 17.36
C SER A 199 -0.04 12.69 17.30
N GLY A 200 -0.31 11.94 18.37
CA GLY A 200 -1.55 11.14 18.55
C GLY A 200 -1.41 9.63 18.31
N TRP A 201 -0.26 9.16 17.81
CA TRP A 201 0.10 7.73 17.73
C TRP A 201 1.62 7.56 17.87
N GLY A 202 2.13 7.92 19.04
CA GLY A 202 3.55 8.22 19.21
C GLY A 202 3.94 9.44 18.37
N ASP A 203 5.04 10.06 18.71
CA ASP A 203 5.55 11.20 17.96
C ASP A 203 6.50 10.67 16.88
N PRO A 204 6.23 10.89 15.58
CA PRO A 204 7.20 10.58 14.55
C PRO A 204 8.48 11.43 14.73
N ALA A 205 9.63 10.90 14.31
CA ALA A 205 10.86 11.69 14.26
C ALA A 205 10.75 12.84 13.25
N GLY A 206 10.01 12.62 12.18
CA GLY A 206 9.78 13.58 11.13
C GLY A 206 9.28 12.91 9.85
N PHE A 207 9.49 13.57 8.72
CA PHE A 207 9.09 13.07 7.42
C PHE A 207 10.16 13.36 6.35
N LEU A 208 10.08 12.59 5.27
CA LEU A 208 10.93 12.74 4.11
C LEU A 208 10.07 13.15 2.90
N ARG A 209 10.60 14.04 2.06
CA ARG A 209 9.91 14.62 0.90
C ARG A 209 10.77 14.58 -0.35
N ARG A 210 10.16 14.33 -1.50
CA ARG A 210 10.85 14.53 -2.78
C ARG A 210 11.20 16.01 -2.97
N SER A 211 12.40 16.28 -3.48
CA SER A 211 12.68 17.59 -4.10
C SER A 211 11.81 17.74 -5.34
N GLU A 212 11.16 18.87 -5.48
CA GLU A 212 10.42 19.25 -6.69
C GLU A 212 11.36 19.39 -7.88
#